data_a9dc8be65ca136067aa01e74d4058822
#
_entry.id   a9dc8be65ca136067aa01e74d4058822
#
_cell.length_a   1.000
_cell.length_b   1.000
_cell.length_c   1.000
_cell.angle_alpha   90.00
_cell.angle_beta   90.00
_cell.angle_gamma   90.00
#
_symmetry.space_group_name_H-M   'P 1'
#
loop_
_entity.id
_entity.type
_entity.pdbx_description
1 polymer ?
#
loop_
_entity_poly.entity_id
_entity_poly.type
_entity_poly.pdbx_seq_one_letter_code
_entity_poly.pdbx_strand_id
1 'polypeptide(L)'
;MNCEYCGANDTATRIIKSKYGMLCRKHYLQMYKYGEIKRTIYDKNEIIIHNDYAEVILRDKEQNIVGSAEINIEDIDKVKDFKWHIKKSRNTNYAVYNNHGRSVFMHQVILDYYGDKDIDHIDNNGLNNRKNNLRIVSHSLNLINQHNESNGVRKVPSGKYQAHVMVNGKDIYLGTFDTFAEAKQKRTDYEASLF
;
A
#
# COMPACT_ATOMS: atom_id res chain seq x y z
N MET A 1 34.05 5.97 -4.83
CA MET A 1 33.40 7.27 -5.20
C MET A 1 31.94 7.01 -5.44
N ASN A 2 31.07 7.99 -5.16
CA ASN A 2 29.62 7.82 -5.36
C ASN A 2 29.08 8.92 -6.28
N CYS A 3 28.03 8.59 -7.02
CA CYS A 3 27.28 9.57 -7.80
C CYS A 3 26.54 10.53 -6.86
N GLU A 4 26.80 11.83 -6.98
CA GLU A 4 26.20 12.86 -6.12
C GLU A 4 24.67 12.96 -6.28
N TYR A 5 24.13 12.45 -7.40
CA TYR A 5 22.69 12.50 -7.66
C TYR A 5 21.93 11.26 -7.17
N CYS A 6 22.45 10.05 -7.42
CA CYS A 6 21.71 8.79 -7.11
C CYS A 6 22.44 7.88 -6.12
N GLY A 7 23.57 8.28 -5.59
CA GLY A 7 24.34 7.48 -4.63
C GLY A 7 25.05 6.25 -5.21
N ALA A 8 24.84 5.89 -6.49
CA ALA A 8 25.49 4.74 -7.10
C ALA A 8 27.02 4.85 -6.99
N ASN A 9 27.68 3.75 -6.63
CA ASN A 9 29.13 3.67 -6.42
C ASN A 9 29.86 3.04 -7.60
N ASP A 10 31.21 3.04 -7.56
CA ASP A 10 32.06 2.50 -8.61
C ASP A 10 31.91 1.00 -8.84
N THR A 11 31.35 0.25 -7.90
CA THR A 11 31.08 -1.19 -8.06
C THR A 11 29.84 -1.46 -8.90
N ALA A 12 28.88 -0.54 -8.86
CA ALA A 12 27.61 -0.67 -9.60
C ALA A 12 27.67 0.00 -10.99
N THR A 13 28.44 1.09 -11.12
CA THR A 13 28.56 1.85 -12.37
C THR A 13 29.78 2.76 -12.34
N ARG A 14 30.39 3.00 -13.52
CA ARG A 14 31.53 3.95 -13.61
C ARG A 14 31.11 5.35 -13.16
N ILE A 15 31.85 5.89 -12.17
CA ILE A 15 31.69 7.28 -11.74
C ILE A 15 32.63 8.18 -12.55
N ILE A 16 32.09 9.26 -13.08
CA ILE A 16 32.79 10.23 -13.93
C ILE A 16 32.93 11.52 -13.15
N LYS A 17 34.18 11.93 -12.88
CA LYS A 17 34.49 13.26 -12.35
C LYS A 17 34.48 14.27 -13.52
N SER A 18 33.66 15.29 -13.44
CA SER A 18 33.46 16.27 -14.50
C SER A 18 33.23 17.66 -13.91
N LYS A 19 33.09 18.66 -14.77
CA LYS A 19 32.65 20.02 -14.36
C LYS A 19 31.26 20.04 -13.71
N TYR A 20 30.49 18.97 -13.85
CA TYR A 20 29.14 18.80 -13.27
C TYR A 20 29.16 18.04 -11.94
N GLY A 21 30.32 17.78 -11.35
CA GLY A 21 30.48 16.97 -10.16
C GLY A 21 30.80 15.50 -10.45
N MET A 22 30.65 14.65 -9.44
CA MET A 22 30.88 13.21 -9.53
C MET A 22 29.55 12.50 -9.88
N LEU A 23 29.40 12.05 -11.12
CA LEU A 23 28.18 11.49 -11.65
C LEU A 23 28.41 10.07 -12.18
N CYS A 24 27.43 9.17 -11.98
CA CYS A 24 27.44 7.92 -12.73
C CYS A 24 27.27 8.19 -14.23
N ARG A 25 27.68 7.24 -15.07
CA ARG A 25 27.62 7.38 -16.53
C ARG A 25 26.27 7.88 -17.04
N LYS A 26 25.15 7.38 -16.47
CA LYS A 26 23.79 7.81 -16.83
C LYS A 26 23.58 9.31 -16.62
N HIS A 27 23.85 9.80 -15.40
CA HIS A 27 23.62 11.20 -15.05
C HIS A 27 24.63 12.15 -15.71
N TYR A 28 25.86 11.70 -15.89
CA TYR A 28 26.83 12.45 -16.70
C TYR A 28 26.34 12.67 -18.14
N LEU A 29 25.84 11.63 -18.80
CA LEU A 29 25.31 11.74 -20.15
C LEU A 29 24.06 12.63 -20.24
N GLN A 30 23.18 12.60 -19.23
CA GLN A 30 22.04 13.52 -19.13
C GLN A 30 22.52 14.98 -19.05
N MET A 31 23.43 15.27 -18.10
CA MET A 31 24.00 16.62 -17.95
C MET A 31 24.72 17.07 -19.22
N TYR A 32 25.52 16.19 -19.84
CA TYR A 32 26.25 16.52 -21.05
C TYR A 32 25.32 16.83 -22.24
N LYS A 33 24.26 16.01 -22.42
CA LYS A 33 23.37 16.08 -23.57
C LYS A 33 22.24 17.10 -23.42
N TYR A 34 21.71 17.26 -22.21
CA TYR A 34 20.49 18.04 -21.96
C TYR A 34 20.70 19.21 -21.00
N GLY A 35 21.86 19.32 -20.36
CA GLY A 35 22.14 20.35 -19.36
C GLY A 35 21.46 20.14 -18.01
N GLU A 36 20.66 19.10 -17.86
CA GLU A 36 19.88 18.78 -16.66
C GLU A 36 19.80 17.27 -16.42
N ILE A 37 19.58 16.89 -15.15
CA ILE A 37 19.31 15.49 -14.78
C ILE A 37 17.80 15.35 -14.54
N LYS A 38 17.16 14.54 -15.38
CA LYS A 38 15.74 14.21 -15.25
C LYS A 38 15.55 12.82 -14.65
N ARG A 39 14.57 12.69 -13.77
CA ARG A 39 14.15 11.38 -13.27
C ARG A 39 13.71 10.50 -14.42
N THR A 40 13.95 9.22 -14.27
CA THR A 40 13.56 8.19 -15.23
C THR A 40 12.79 7.08 -14.51
N ILE A 41 12.16 6.21 -15.29
CA ILE A 41 11.46 5.03 -14.77
C ILE A 41 12.37 4.08 -13.95
N TYR A 42 13.69 4.21 -14.08
CA TYR A 42 14.67 3.36 -13.37
C TYR A 42 15.14 3.97 -12.04
N ASP A 43 14.80 5.24 -11.75
CA ASP A 43 15.18 5.86 -10.50
C ASP A 43 14.29 5.36 -9.37
N LYS A 44 14.89 5.05 -8.22
CA LYS A 44 14.18 4.60 -7.02
C LYS A 44 13.16 5.64 -6.57
N ASN A 45 12.14 5.20 -5.84
CA ASN A 45 11.17 6.11 -5.27
C ASN A 45 11.83 7.04 -4.25
N GLU A 46 11.38 8.27 -4.19
CA GLU A 46 11.71 9.20 -3.11
C GLU A 46 11.00 8.75 -1.84
N ILE A 47 11.69 8.90 -0.72
CA ILE A 47 11.11 8.62 0.60
C ILE A 47 11.19 9.92 1.40
N ILE A 48 10.03 10.41 1.83
CA ILE A 48 9.89 11.60 2.67
C ILE A 48 9.65 11.12 4.10
N ILE A 49 10.52 11.52 5.02
CA ILE A 49 10.42 11.14 6.43
C ILE A 49 9.64 12.24 7.17
N HIS A 50 8.58 11.84 7.87
CA HIS A 50 7.80 12.66 8.80
C HIS A 50 8.19 12.31 10.25
N ASN A 51 7.48 12.86 11.23
CA ASN A 51 7.81 12.66 12.64
C ASN A 51 7.68 11.20 13.09
N ASP A 52 6.66 10.47 12.62
CA ASP A 52 6.30 9.11 13.10
C ASP A 52 6.07 8.09 11.97
N TYR A 53 6.18 8.51 10.71
CA TYR A 53 6.03 7.66 9.53
C TYR A 53 6.89 8.17 8.37
N ALA A 54 6.94 7.42 7.28
CA ALA A 54 7.55 7.85 6.03
C ALA A 54 6.61 7.60 4.85
N GLU A 55 6.73 8.42 3.81
CA GLU A 55 6.00 8.29 2.56
C GLU A 55 6.94 7.86 1.44
N VAL A 56 6.56 6.80 0.74
CA VAL A 56 7.19 6.38 -0.52
C VAL A 56 6.44 7.02 -1.67
N ILE A 57 7.05 7.97 -2.37
CA ILE A 57 6.40 8.71 -3.45
C ILE A 57 6.24 7.81 -4.68
N LEU A 58 5.01 7.66 -5.14
CA LEU A 58 4.65 6.81 -6.29
C LEU A 58 4.48 7.67 -7.54
N ARG A 59 5.10 7.23 -8.65
CA ARG A 59 5.10 7.97 -9.90
C ARG A 59 4.61 7.11 -11.06
N ASP A 60 4.01 7.76 -12.06
CA ASP A 60 3.64 7.15 -13.33
C ASP A 60 4.88 6.96 -14.26
N LYS A 61 4.64 6.51 -15.48
CA LYS A 61 5.71 6.31 -16.48
C LYS A 61 6.33 7.63 -16.93
N GLU A 62 5.57 8.70 -16.92
CA GLU A 62 5.96 10.06 -17.26
C GLU A 62 6.67 10.77 -16.09
N GLN A 63 6.79 10.10 -14.93
CA GLN A 63 7.41 10.58 -13.70
C GLN A 63 6.60 11.63 -12.94
N ASN A 64 5.30 11.80 -13.23
CA ASN A 64 4.41 12.59 -12.42
C ASN A 64 4.11 11.88 -11.11
N ILE A 65 3.98 12.62 -10.01
CA ILE A 65 3.52 12.08 -8.73
C ILE A 65 2.04 11.71 -8.87
N VAL A 66 1.71 10.44 -8.59
CA VAL A 66 0.34 9.91 -8.66
C VAL A 66 -0.19 9.45 -7.30
N GLY A 67 0.63 9.57 -6.25
CA GLY A 67 0.29 9.25 -4.87
C GLY A 67 1.51 8.95 -4.04
N SER A 68 1.28 8.55 -2.80
CA SER A 68 2.30 8.06 -1.88
C SER A 68 1.80 6.82 -1.14
N ALA A 69 2.74 6.01 -0.64
CA ALA A 69 2.43 4.91 0.26
C ALA A 69 3.09 5.18 1.62
N GLU A 70 2.29 5.09 2.69
CA GLU A 70 2.76 5.28 4.06
C GLU A 70 3.38 4.00 4.63
N ILE A 71 4.48 4.15 5.36
CA ILE A 71 5.18 3.08 6.06
C ILE A 71 5.69 3.56 7.41
N ASN A 72 6.05 2.63 8.30
CA ASN A 72 6.83 3.00 9.49
C ASN A 72 8.27 3.36 9.09
N ILE A 73 8.90 4.29 9.83
CA ILE A 73 10.28 4.74 9.57
C ILE A 73 11.25 3.56 9.61
N GLU A 74 11.06 2.62 10.52
CA GLU A 74 11.87 1.41 10.68
C GLU A 74 11.81 0.44 9.49
N ASP A 75 10.79 0.54 8.63
CA ASP A 75 10.63 -0.31 7.45
C ASP A 75 11.21 0.30 6.16
N ILE A 76 11.81 1.49 6.23
CA ILE A 76 12.46 2.14 5.09
C ILE A 76 13.48 1.19 4.42
N ASP A 77 14.30 0.52 5.22
CA ASP A 77 15.34 -0.38 4.69
C ASP A 77 14.77 -1.58 3.93
N LYS A 78 13.56 -2.01 4.25
CA LYS A 78 12.86 -3.09 3.53
C LYS A 78 12.38 -2.67 2.15
N VAL A 79 12.05 -1.38 1.95
CA VAL A 79 11.35 -0.91 0.75
C VAL A 79 12.19 -0.04 -0.17
N LYS A 80 13.25 0.62 0.33
CA LYS A 80 14.04 1.64 -0.39
C LYS A 80 14.70 1.15 -1.69
N ASP A 81 14.95 -0.15 -1.80
CA ASP A 81 15.68 -0.73 -2.93
C ASP A 81 14.80 -1.16 -4.09
N PHE A 82 13.50 -1.21 -3.91
CA PHE A 82 12.54 -1.58 -4.94
C PHE A 82 11.96 -0.37 -5.66
N LYS A 83 11.46 -0.60 -6.89
CA LYS A 83 10.76 0.42 -7.67
C LYS A 83 9.26 0.22 -7.54
N TRP A 84 8.65 0.98 -6.66
CA TRP A 84 7.23 0.93 -6.37
C TRP A 84 6.40 1.74 -7.37
N HIS A 85 5.23 1.23 -7.71
CA HIS A 85 4.22 1.90 -8.52
C HIS A 85 2.82 1.55 -8.02
N ILE A 86 1.80 2.30 -8.45
CA ILE A 86 0.42 2.05 -8.08
C ILE A 86 -0.15 0.92 -8.94
N LYS A 87 -0.71 -0.08 -8.27
CA LYS A 87 -1.61 -1.07 -8.85
C LYS A 87 -3.04 -0.72 -8.46
N LYS A 88 -3.84 -0.29 -9.43
CA LYS A 88 -5.26 -0.02 -9.23
C LYS A 88 -6.02 -1.32 -9.02
N SER A 89 -6.93 -1.33 -8.05
CA SER A 89 -7.89 -2.39 -7.79
C SER A 89 -9.29 -1.80 -7.68
N ARG A 90 -10.32 -2.66 -7.57
CA ARG A 90 -11.72 -2.21 -7.55
C ARG A 90 -12.03 -1.28 -6.37
N ASN A 91 -11.54 -1.60 -5.19
CA ASN A 91 -11.92 -0.93 -3.94
C ASN A 91 -10.84 0.01 -3.42
N THR A 92 -9.57 -0.22 -3.73
CA THR A 92 -8.43 0.57 -3.24
C THR A 92 -7.23 0.44 -4.18
N ASN A 93 -6.23 1.27 -3.99
CA ASN A 93 -4.97 1.19 -4.71
C ASN A 93 -3.91 0.52 -3.81
N TYR A 94 -2.96 -0.18 -4.43
CA TYR A 94 -1.84 -0.80 -3.72
C TYR A 94 -0.50 -0.33 -4.27
N ALA A 95 0.50 -0.22 -3.41
CA ALA A 95 1.89 -0.08 -3.82
C ALA A 95 2.48 -1.46 -4.12
N VAL A 96 2.98 -1.63 -5.36
CA VAL A 96 3.61 -2.89 -5.79
C VAL A 96 4.91 -2.63 -6.52
N TYR A 97 5.82 -3.62 -6.50
CA TYR A 97 6.93 -3.67 -7.44
C TYR A 97 6.85 -4.95 -8.29
N ASN A 98 7.52 -4.94 -9.42
CA ASN A 98 7.52 -6.08 -10.35
C ASN A 98 8.78 -6.92 -10.13
N ASN A 99 8.59 -8.19 -9.79
CA ASN A 99 9.65 -9.17 -9.64
C ASN A 99 9.49 -10.28 -10.68
N HIS A 100 10.26 -10.23 -11.76
CA HIS A 100 10.23 -11.21 -12.84
C HIS A 100 8.81 -11.51 -13.38
N GLY A 101 8.01 -10.46 -13.61
CA GLY A 101 6.64 -10.59 -14.13
C GLY A 101 5.56 -10.80 -13.06
N ARG A 102 5.92 -10.94 -11.78
CA ARG A 102 4.98 -11.04 -10.67
C ARG A 102 4.93 -9.74 -9.89
N SER A 103 3.72 -9.28 -9.55
CA SER A 103 3.53 -8.15 -8.64
C SER A 103 3.77 -8.61 -7.21
N VAL A 104 4.67 -7.94 -6.51
CA VAL A 104 4.88 -8.10 -5.06
C VAL A 104 4.32 -6.84 -4.38
N PHE A 105 3.48 -7.03 -3.39
CA PHE A 105 2.81 -5.95 -2.67
C PHE A 105 3.68 -5.41 -1.53
N MET A 106 3.59 -4.11 -1.25
CA MET A 106 4.39 -3.47 -0.19
C MET A 106 4.08 -4.04 1.19
N HIS A 107 2.81 -4.28 1.51
CA HIS A 107 2.40 -4.90 2.77
C HIS A 107 3.01 -6.30 2.98
N GLN A 108 3.22 -7.09 1.90
CA GLN A 108 3.89 -8.39 2.00
C GLN A 108 5.35 -8.24 2.40
N VAL A 109 6.05 -7.26 1.81
CA VAL A 109 7.46 -6.98 2.13
C VAL A 109 7.62 -6.45 3.55
N ILE A 110 6.72 -5.58 4.01
CA ILE A 110 6.76 -5.01 5.36
C ILE A 110 6.54 -6.07 6.43
N LEU A 111 5.52 -6.93 6.26
CA LEU A 111 5.23 -8.01 7.20
C LEU A 111 6.08 -9.26 7.01
N ASP A 112 6.89 -9.31 5.93
CA ASP A 112 7.63 -10.51 5.51
C ASP A 112 6.71 -11.75 5.44
N TYR A 113 5.51 -11.55 4.88
CA TYR A 113 4.49 -12.58 4.84
C TYR A 113 4.03 -12.90 3.42
N TYR A 114 4.18 -14.17 3.03
CA TYR A 114 3.83 -14.70 1.70
C TYR A 114 3.01 -15.99 1.82
N GLY A 115 2.34 -16.17 2.96
CA GLY A 115 1.52 -17.36 3.23
C GLY A 115 0.15 -17.34 2.52
N ASP A 116 -0.70 -18.25 2.93
CA ASP A 116 -2.03 -18.54 2.37
C ASP A 116 -3.16 -17.65 2.92
N LYS A 117 -2.88 -16.87 3.96
CA LYS A 117 -3.82 -15.89 4.52
C LYS A 117 -3.69 -14.55 3.82
N ASP A 118 -4.73 -13.75 3.90
CA ASP A 118 -4.74 -12.39 3.38
C ASP A 118 -4.06 -11.42 4.35
N ILE A 119 -3.46 -10.36 3.79
CA ILE A 119 -3.08 -9.17 4.56
C ILE A 119 -4.17 -8.13 4.33
N ASP A 120 -4.82 -7.73 5.41
CA ASP A 120 -5.91 -6.76 5.44
C ASP A 120 -5.39 -5.39 5.92
N HIS A 121 -5.90 -4.32 5.27
CA HIS A 121 -5.69 -2.94 5.69
C HIS A 121 -6.90 -2.52 6.52
N ILE A 122 -6.72 -2.30 7.82
CA ILE A 122 -7.80 -2.02 8.78
C ILE A 122 -8.66 -0.82 8.34
N ASP A 123 -8.01 0.21 7.79
CA ASP A 123 -8.66 1.44 7.27
C ASP A 123 -9.18 1.32 5.82
N ASN A 124 -9.06 0.14 5.20
CA ASN A 124 -9.37 -0.11 3.77
C ASN A 124 -8.52 0.71 2.77
N ASN A 125 -7.45 1.37 3.20
CA ASN A 125 -6.52 2.08 2.35
C ASN A 125 -5.27 1.24 2.05
N GLY A 126 -5.22 0.61 0.88
CA GLY A 126 -4.10 -0.24 0.46
C GLY A 126 -2.77 0.49 0.25
N LEU A 127 -2.72 1.83 0.40
CA LEU A 127 -1.51 2.62 0.40
C LEU A 127 -0.99 2.94 1.82
N ASN A 128 -1.79 2.71 2.87
CA ASN A 128 -1.35 2.83 4.25
C ASN A 128 -0.77 1.51 4.74
N ASN A 129 0.53 1.33 4.53
CA ASN A 129 1.27 0.12 4.89
C ASN A 129 1.98 0.22 6.25
N ARG A 130 1.49 1.07 7.15
CA ARG A 130 1.98 1.11 8.53
C ARG A 130 1.58 -0.18 9.25
N LYS A 131 2.47 -0.77 10.05
CA LYS A 131 2.23 -2.06 10.72
C LYS A 131 0.99 -2.08 11.60
N ASN A 132 0.67 -0.96 12.25
CA ASN A 132 -0.53 -0.83 13.07
C ASN A 132 -1.84 -0.85 12.25
N ASN A 133 -1.76 -0.66 10.94
CA ASN A 133 -2.88 -0.74 9.99
C ASN A 133 -2.94 -2.08 9.26
N LEU A 134 -1.96 -2.97 9.45
CA LEU A 134 -1.87 -4.25 8.75
C LEU A 134 -2.15 -5.41 9.69
N ARG A 135 -2.95 -6.38 9.24
CA ARG A 135 -3.21 -7.61 9.98
C ARG A 135 -3.31 -8.81 9.05
N ILE A 136 -2.84 -9.97 9.51
CA ILE A 136 -2.94 -11.23 8.76
C ILE A 136 -4.23 -11.93 9.19
N VAL A 137 -5.14 -12.12 8.23
CA VAL A 137 -6.48 -12.65 8.49
C VAL A 137 -6.83 -13.76 7.51
N SER A 138 -7.84 -14.58 7.84
CA SER A 138 -8.42 -15.49 6.87
C SER A 138 -9.13 -14.72 5.75
N HIS A 139 -9.23 -15.32 4.57
CA HIS A 139 -9.94 -14.70 3.43
C HIS A 139 -11.37 -14.27 3.79
N SER A 140 -12.10 -15.07 4.58
CA SER A 140 -13.46 -14.75 5.03
C SER A 140 -13.51 -13.51 5.93
N LEU A 141 -12.54 -13.30 6.81
CA LEU A 141 -12.45 -12.11 7.64
C LEU A 141 -12.08 -10.87 6.84
N ASN A 142 -11.15 -11.01 5.86
CA ASN A 142 -10.82 -9.93 4.95
C ASN A 142 -12.04 -9.45 4.14
N LEU A 143 -12.89 -10.38 3.68
CA LEU A 143 -14.13 -10.03 3.00
C LEU A 143 -15.09 -9.22 3.88
N ILE A 144 -15.14 -9.47 5.18
CA ILE A 144 -15.97 -8.70 6.13
C ILE A 144 -15.51 -7.23 6.18
N ASN A 145 -14.20 -6.99 6.26
CA ASN A 145 -13.64 -5.63 6.27
C ASN A 145 -13.90 -4.87 4.96
N GLN A 146 -13.94 -5.57 3.82
CA GLN A 146 -14.16 -4.95 2.51
C GLN A 146 -15.63 -4.60 2.21
N HIS A 147 -16.59 -5.04 3.03
CA HIS A 147 -18.01 -4.81 2.76
C HIS A 147 -18.43 -3.37 3.07
N ASN A 148 -19.17 -2.78 2.11
CA ASN A 148 -19.76 -1.46 2.20
C ASN A 148 -20.76 -1.36 3.39
N GLU A 149 -20.96 -0.13 3.85
CA GLU A 149 -21.76 0.25 5.02
C GLU A 149 -23.19 -0.33 5.11
N SER A 150 -23.77 -0.74 3.99
CA SER A 150 -25.16 -1.27 3.91
C SER A 150 -25.26 -2.80 3.87
N ASN A 151 -24.15 -3.51 3.65
CA ASN A 151 -24.20 -4.97 3.50
C ASN A 151 -24.44 -5.67 4.85
N GLY A 152 -25.45 -6.55 4.87
CA GLY A 152 -25.82 -7.35 6.04
C GLY A 152 -26.83 -6.68 6.99
N VAL A 153 -27.31 -5.47 6.67
CA VAL A 153 -28.49 -4.89 7.31
C VAL A 153 -29.61 -4.77 6.28
N ARG A 154 -30.75 -5.42 6.52
CA ARG A 154 -31.91 -5.38 5.62
C ARG A 154 -33.18 -4.95 6.36
N LYS A 155 -33.98 -4.12 5.72
CA LYS A 155 -35.32 -3.78 6.21
C LYS A 155 -36.27 -4.94 5.95
N VAL A 156 -37.08 -5.33 6.95
CA VAL A 156 -38.08 -6.40 6.85
C VAL A 156 -39.49 -5.81 6.74
N PRO A 157 -40.49 -6.59 6.29
CA PRO A 157 -41.86 -6.10 6.08
C PRO A 157 -42.52 -5.47 7.32
N SER A 158 -42.09 -5.85 8.53
CA SER A 158 -42.54 -5.22 9.78
C SER A 158 -42.03 -3.80 9.99
N GLY A 159 -41.22 -3.26 9.06
CA GLY A 159 -40.57 -1.93 9.18
C GLY A 159 -39.26 -1.93 9.96
N LYS A 160 -38.92 -3.02 10.64
CA LYS A 160 -37.70 -3.21 11.43
C LYS A 160 -36.49 -3.57 10.55
N TYR A 161 -35.30 -3.63 11.16
CA TYR A 161 -34.02 -3.92 10.47
C TYR A 161 -33.38 -5.17 11.06
N GLN A 162 -33.02 -6.13 10.22
CA GLN A 162 -32.25 -7.31 10.60
C GLN A 162 -30.78 -7.14 10.28
N ALA A 163 -29.92 -7.49 11.24
CA ALA A 163 -28.48 -7.52 11.07
C ALA A 163 -27.99 -8.97 10.89
N HIS A 164 -27.15 -9.16 9.89
CA HIS A 164 -26.51 -10.42 9.54
C HIS A 164 -25.03 -10.21 9.22
N VAL A 165 -24.21 -11.23 9.44
CA VAL A 165 -22.81 -11.27 9.00
C VAL A 165 -22.47 -12.64 8.43
N MET A 166 -21.74 -12.65 7.31
CA MET A 166 -21.27 -13.90 6.71
C MET A 166 -19.86 -14.22 7.23
N VAL A 167 -19.70 -15.29 8.00
CA VAL A 167 -18.41 -15.74 8.53
C VAL A 167 -18.16 -17.17 8.10
N ASN A 168 -17.05 -17.45 7.41
CA ASN A 168 -16.68 -18.78 6.94
C ASN A 168 -17.81 -19.48 6.13
N GLY A 169 -18.51 -18.70 5.29
CA GLY A 169 -19.63 -19.21 4.48
C GLY A 169 -20.93 -19.46 5.24
N LYS A 170 -21.00 -19.12 6.53
CA LYS A 170 -22.22 -19.23 7.35
C LYS A 170 -22.80 -17.85 7.58
N ASP A 171 -24.12 -17.71 7.33
CA ASP A 171 -24.89 -16.51 7.68
C ASP A 171 -25.24 -16.52 9.17
N ILE A 172 -24.71 -15.54 9.89
CA ILE A 172 -24.94 -15.37 11.34
C ILE A 172 -25.94 -14.24 11.52
N TYR A 173 -27.12 -14.58 12.06
CA TYR A 173 -28.13 -13.62 12.43
C TYR A 173 -27.80 -12.95 13.77
N LEU A 174 -27.77 -11.61 13.79
CA LEU A 174 -27.36 -10.82 14.96
C LEU A 174 -28.53 -10.18 15.70
N GLY A 175 -29.74 -10.22 15.11
CA GLY A 175 -30.95 -9.69 15.72
C GLY A 175 -31.80 -8.83 14.78
N THR A 176 -32.98 -8.44 15.29
CA THR A 176 -33.89 -7.47 14.65
C THR A 176 -34.02 -6.24 15.53
N PHE A 177 -33.88 -5.07 14.92
CA PHE A 177 -33.76 -3.76 15.59
C PHE A 177 -34.82 -2.81 15.04
N ASP A 178 -35.14 -1.78 15.81
CA ASP A 178 -36.17 -0.80 15.39
C ASP A 178 -35.57 0.20 14.37
N THR A 179 -34.27 0.47 14.42
CA THR A 179 -33.59 1.40 13.52
C THR A 179 -32.45 0.74 12.73
N PHE A 180 -32.12 1.33 11.58
CA PHE A 180 -30.95 0.94 10.79
C PHE A 180 -29.65 1.15 11.57
N ALA A 181 -29.57 2.22 12.36
CA ALA A 181 -28.38 2.56 13.13
C ALA A 181 -28.07 1.49 14.20
N GLU A 182 -29.07 1.03 14.94
CA GLU A 182 -28.91 -0.05 15.94
C GLU A 182 -28.46 -1.36 15.29
N ALA A 183 -29.09 -1.76 14.18
CA ALA A 183 -28.72 -2.95 13.45
C ALA A 183 -27.29 -2.88 12.92
N LYS A 184 -26.88 -1.71 12.40
CA LYS A 184 -25.51 -1.45 11.93
C LYS A 184 -24.51 -1.50 13.08
N GLN A 185 -24.81 -0.84 14.21
CA GLN A 185 -23.94 -0.85 15.38
C GLN A 185 -23.69 -2.27 15.89
N LYS A 186 -24.77 -3.06 16.04
CA LYS A 186 -24.66 -4.46 16.47
C LYS A 186 -23.77 -5.29 15.56
N ARG A 187 -23.86 -5.06 14.26
CA ARG A 187 -23.00 -5.72 13.27
C ARG A 187 -21.54 -5.29 13.43
N THR A 188 -21.29 -3.98 13.53
CA THR A 188 -19.93 -3.42 13.73
C THR A 188 -19.28 -3.98 14.99
N ASP A 189 -20.01 -4.04 16.10
CA ASP A 189 -19.52 -4.61 17.37
C ASP A 189 -19.16 -6.10 17.23
N TYR A 190 -20.01 -6.86 16.51
CA TYR A 190 -19.72 -8.26 16.25
C TYR A 190 -18.52 -8.45 15.34
N GLU A 191 -18.42 -7.67 14.25
CA GLU A 191 -17.26 -7.69 13.36
C GLU A 191 -15.97 -7.36 14.12
N ALA A 192 -15.99 -6.34 14.98
CA ALA A 192 -14.84 -5.99 15.83
C ALA A 192 -14.43 -7.14 16.78
N SER A 193 -15.37 -7.97 17.21
CA SER A 193 -15.08 -9.12 18.08
C SER A 193 -14.43 -10.31 17.36
N LEU A 194 -14.37 -10.29 16.02
CA LEU A 194 -13.78 -11.35 15.20
C LEU A 194 -12.27 -11.16 14.98
N PHE A 195 -11.74 -9.97 15.28
CA PHE A 195 -10.35 -9.57 15.12
C PHE A 195 -9.63 -9.37 16.44
#